data_0d3e4d174fcc941440a4b66afefd7a08
#
_entry.id   0d3e4d174fcc941440a4b66afefd7a08
#
_cell.length_a   1.000
_cell.length_b   1.000
_cell.length_c   1.000
_cell.angle_alpha   90.00
_cell.angle_beta   90.00
_cell.angle_gamma   90.00
#
_symmetry.space_group_name_H-M   'P 1'
#
loop_
_entity.id
_entity.type
_entity.pdbx_description
1 polymer ?
#
loop_
_entity_poly.entity_id
_entity_poly.type
_entity_poly.pdbx_seq_one_letter_code
_entity_poly.pdbx_strand_id
1 'polypeptide(L)'
;MLRPRSLQQRLSLFMFLPVALLLIAMGFVGFIYARDSLVNQWREAAILKLQRAAHQVDMRLSRTKTWIQMFHKTAGEKYPDSIHLWVVEQLKDLEGIARVNLIWNDDAPDQGLSSGNSPPMGLRGGVAPGINDGGRMRMRRFHGARITEITPPRYDASAEHETVSLISDLNDETGQTIGRLEVLLNFDYLIEKIAASGWWQSHKAFLVDNTGKILISAAAQARQKLGDNNDPLEQKTLEALLSLPFGTILGQGHPPSEVSGFYKLDEAPWTLVMIAPGEEILSPIIRFRLYYSISGAIFILLVLVLIRSVMGQTVAAIKDVSRAADKVAHGDYDELLPVKTQDEVGELTRSFNSMVRQLKERIRMKEALNLAMEVQQNLLPQETLKLGDLDIAGKSIYCDETGGDYYDFLKFSQDGQKKIGVAVGDVVGHGISAALLMATVRALLRSRISQPGSLSQMVDDVNRLLCKDTSQSGSFMSLFFMLIDIAAEEIQWVRAGHDPAIIYEPATNSFDELRGEGIVLGVDAQWSYQDNRHSGLNSGQIILTGTDG
;
A
#
# COMPACT_ATOMS: atom_id res chain seq x y z
N MET A 1 10.10 -17.71 9.69
CA MET A 1 9.16 -16.58 9.71
C MET A 1 9.51 -15.65 10.88
N LEU A 2 10.04 -14.47 10.58
CA LEU A 2 10.37 -13.43 11.58
C LEU A 2 9.07 -12.86 12.14
N ARG A 3 8.62 -13.32 13.30
CA ARG A 3 7.51 -12.68 14.02
C ARG A 3 7.98 -11.32 14.53
N PRO A 4 7.41 -10.22 14.08
CA PRO A 4 7.80 -8.89 14.55
C PRO A 4 7.46 -8.77 16.04
N ARG A 5 8.47 -8.48 16.86
CA ARG A 5 8.37 -8.41 18.32
C ARG A 5 7.79 -7.10 18.85
N SER A 6 7.74 -6.05 18.05
CA SER A 6 7.22 -4.74 18.47
C SER A 6 6.08 -4.27 17.57
N LEU A 7 5.17 -3.44 18.12
CA LEU A 7 4.08 -2.79 17.39
C LEU A 7 4.61 -1.99 16.20
N GLN A 8 5.73 -1.27 16.39
CA GLN A 8 6.40 -0.50 15.34
C GLN A 8 6.82 -1.39 14.16
N GLN A 9 7.40 -2.56 14.42
CA GLN A 9 7.81 -3.49 13.35
C GLN A 9 6.62 -4.06 12.59
N ARG A 10 5.52 -4.37 13.29
CA ARG A 10 4.29 -4.89 12.66
C ARG A 10 3.66 -3.85 11.75
N LEU A 11 3.45 -2.63 12.22
CA LEU A 11 2.85 -1.55 11.46
C LEU A 11 3.73 -1.14 10.26
N SER A 12 5.06 -1.02 10.47
CA SER A 12 5.99 -0.74 9.38
C SER A 12 5.93 -1.80 8.29
N LEU A 13 5.90 -3.09 8.66
CA LEU A 13 5.81 -4.19 7.69
C LEU A 13 4.48 -4.17 6.94
N PHE A 14 3.36 -3.96 7.63
CA PHE A 14 2.02 -3.92 7.02
C PHE A 14 1.84 -2.75 6.05
N MET A 15 2.43 -1.59 6.33
CA MET A 15 2.37 -0.44 5.42
C MET A 15 3.37 -0.54 4.26
N PHE A 16 4.58 -1.04 4.54
CA PHE A 16 5.65 -1.12 3.55
C PHE A 16 5.45 -2.23 2.53
N LEU A 17 5.06 -3.44 2.97
CA LEU A 17 4.98 -4.62 2.10
C LEU A 17 4.02 -4.44 0.92
N PRO A 18 2.77 -3.95 1.08
CA PRO A 18 1.86 -3.71 -0.04
C PRO A 18 2.40 -2.68 -1.04
N VAL A 19 3.01 -1.59 -0.56
CA VAL A 19 3.57 -0.53 -1.41
C VAL A 19 4.74 -1.06 -2.22
N ALA A 20 5.66 -1.81 -1.60
CA ALA A 20 6.78 -2.42 -2.28
C ALA A 20 6.33 -3.44 -3.33
N LEU A 21 5.38 -4.31 -3.00
CA LEU A 21 4.81 -5.29 -3.94
C LEU A 21 4.11 -4.61 -5.12
N LEU A 22 3.35 -3.56 -4.87
CA LEU A 22 2.64 -2.80 -5.92
C LEU A 22 3.62 -2.12 -6.86
N LEU A 23 4.69 -1.50 -6.36
CA LEU A 23 5.74 -0.88 -7.18
C LEU A 23 6.47 -1.92 -8.03
N ILE A 24 6.82 -3.07 -7.45
CA ILE A 24 7.47 -4.18 -8.19
C ILE A 24 6.54 -4.70 -9.29
N ALA A 25 5.27 -4.95 -8.96
CA ALA A 25 4.27 -5.44 -9.92
C ALA A 25 4.04 -4.43 -11.06
N MET A 26 3.91 -3.15 -10.75
CA MET A 26 3.71 -2.09 -11.73
C MET A 26 4.94 -1.94 -12.64
N GLY A 27 6.16 -2.01 -12.07
CA GLY A 27 7.40 -1.99 -12.84
C GLY A 27 7.53 -3.19 -13.77
N PHE A 28 7.16 -4.38 -13.31
CA PHE A 28 7.20 -5.60 -14.10
C PHE A 28 6.20 -5.57 -15.27
N VAL A 29 4.95 -5.19 -15.01
CA VAL A 29 3.92 -5.04 -16.04
C VAL A 29 4.32 -3.96 -17.05
N GLY A 30 4.77 -2.79 -16.57
CA GLY A 30 5.24 -1.71 -17.42
C GLY A 30 6.42 -2.12 -18.31
N PHE A 31 7.36 -2.91 -17.78
CA PHE A 31 8.48 -3.43 -18.54
C PHE A 31 8.03 -4.38 -19.67
N ILE A 32 7.11 -5.31 -19.38
CA ILE A 32 6.59 -6.23 -20.42
C ILE A 32 5.90 -5.43 -21.52
N TYR A 33 5.01 -4.51 -21.16
CA TYR A 33 4.26 -3.68 -22.12
C TYR A 33 5.19 -2.83 -22.99
N ALA A 34 6.16 -2.16 -22.39
CA ALA A 34 7.11 -1.33 -23.13
C ALA A 34 8.02 -2.15 -24.05
N ARG A 35 8.45 -3.35 -23.61
CA ARG A 35 9.21 -4.29 -24.44
C ARG A 35 8.43 -4.68 -25.70
N ASP A 36 7.20 -5.13 -25.50
CA ASP A 36 6.37 -5.60 -26.61
C ASP A 36 6.01 -4.45 -27.58
N SER A 37 5.77 -3.27 -27.03
CA SER A 37 5.54 -2.05 -27.84
C SER A 37 6.76 -1.68 -28.68
N LEU A 38 7.98 -1.67 -28.09
CA LEU A 38 9.20 -1.35 -28.83
C LEU A 38 9.52 -2.37 -29.91
N VAL A 39 9.36 -3.66 -29.63
CA VAL A 39 9.56 -4.72 -30.62
C VAL A 39 8.57 -4.56 -31.79
N ASN A 40 7.32 -4.27 -31.51
CA ASN A 40 6.31 -4.07 -32.56
C ASN A 40 6.59 -2.81 -33.39
N GLN A 41 6.95 -1.69 -32.75
CA GLN A 41 7.36 -0.48 -33.45
C GLN A 41 8.59 -0.72 -34.36
N TRP A 42 9.57 -1.47 -33.85
CA TRP A 42 10.72 -1.83 -34.68
C TRP A 42 10.31 -2.70 -35.87
N ARG A 43 9.43 -3.69 -35.67
CA ARG A 43 8.93 -4.57 -36.74
C ARG A 43 8.28 -3.75 -37.88
N GLU A 44 7.40 -2.82 -37.54
CA GLU A 44 6.75 -1.92 -38.50
C GLU A 44 7.78 -1.02 -39.21
N ALA A 45 8.68 -0.41 -38.45
CA ALA A 45 9.72 0.44 -39.00
C ALA A 45 10.69 -0.33 -39.92
N ALA A 46 11.03 -1.57 -39.55
CA ALA A 46 11.89 -2.44 -40.37
C ALA A 46 11.22 -2.78 -41.72
N ILE A 47 9.96 -3.18 -41.69
CA ILE A 47 9.20 -3.45 -42.94
C ILE A 47 9.15 -2.21 -43.83
N LEU A 48 8.84 -1.02 -43.26
CA LEU A 48 8.80 0.23 -44.02
C LEU A 48 10.17 0.60 -44.63
N LYS A 49 11.28 0.39 -43.88
CA LYS A 49 12.64 0.61 -44.40
C LYS A 49 12.97 -0.34 -45.56
N LEU A 50 12.67 -1.62 -45.38
CA LEU A 50 12.90 -2.65 -46.41
C LEU A 50 12.02 -2.41 -47.63
N GLN A 51 10.75 -2.04 -47.47
CA GLN A 51 9.84 -1.66 -48.54
C GLN A 51 10.36 -0.48 -49.34
N ARG A 52 10.81 0.58 -48.68
CA ARG A 52 11.39 1.74 -49.37
C ARG A 52 12.65 1.36 -50.15
N ALA A 53 13.51 0.52 -49.56
CA ALA A 53 14.69 0.05 -50.22
C ALA A 53 14.36 -0.84 -51.43
N ALA A 54 13.44 -1.79 -51.28
CA ALA A 54 12.95 -2.62 -52.38
C ALA A 54 12.38 -1.78 -53.51
N HIS A 55 11.52 -0.82 -53.16
CA HIS A 55 10.91 0.09 -54.17
C HIS A 55 11.95 0.90 -54.96
N GLN A 56 13.07 1.28 -54.35
CA GLN A 56 14.17 1.96 -55.06
C GLN A 56 14.82 1.06 -56.13
N VAL A 57 15.01 -0.22 -55.84
CA VAL A 57 15.55 -1.20 -56.83
C VAL A 57 14.47 -1.45 -57.90
N ASP A 58 13.23 -1.67 -57.46
CA ASP A 58 12.12 -1.92 -58.39
C ASP A 58 11.93 -0.78 -59.39
N MET A 59 12.03 0.48 -58.91
CA MET A 59 11.94 1.67 -59.79
C MET A 59 13.05 1.68 -60.87
N ARG A 60 14.28 1.33 -60.50
CA ARG A 60 15.39 1.26 -61.45
C ARG A 60 15.19 0.12 -62.46
N LEU A 61 14.76 -1.04 -61.98
CA LEU A 61 14.45 -2.19 -62.86
C LEU A 61 13.22 -1.92 -63.76
N SER A 62 12.14 -1.34 -63.21
CA SER A 62 10.92 -1.02 -63.93
C SER A 62 11.15 0.00 -65.04
N ARG A 63 12.03 0.98 -64.81
CA ARG A 63 12.41 1.93 -65.86
C ARG A 63 13.04 1.19 -67.06
N THR A 64 13.96 0.30 -66.82
CA THR A 64 14.59 -0.50 -67.90
C THR A 64 13.59 -1.44 -68.55
N LYS A 65 12.73 -2.13 -67.79
CA LYS A 65 11.66 -2.98 -68.32
C LYS A 65 10.67 -2.21 -69.18
N THR A 66 10.33 -0.97 -68.80
CA THR A 66 9.42 -0.13 -69.59
C THR A 66 10.01 0.16 -70.99
N TRP A 67 11.29 0.44 -71.08
CA TRP A 67 11.95 0.63 -72.36
C TRP A 67 12.05 -0.67 -73.19
N ILE A 68 12.30 -1.83 -72.55
CA ILE A 68 12.25 -3.15 -73.21
C ILE A 68 10.83 -3.42 -73.72
N GLN A 69 9.78 -3.11 -72.94
CA GLN A 69 8.38 -3.25 -73.36
C GLN A 69 8.03 -2.31 -74.52
N MET A 70 8.59 -1.10 -74.52
CA MET A 70 8.42 -0.15 -75.62
C MET A 70 9.07 -0.70 -76.90
N PHE A 71 10.27 -1.27 -76.78
CA PHE A 71 10.91 -2.00 -77.89
C PHE A 71 10.00 -3.11 -78.44
N HIS A 72 9.36 -3.91 -77.55
CA HIS A 72 8.42 -4.96 -77.93
C HIS A 72 7.19 -4.40 -78.67
N LYS A 73 6.62 -3.30 -78.14
CA LYS A 73 5.41 -2.67 -78.78
C LYS A 73 5.67 -2.06 -80.15
N THR A 74 6.89 -1.63 -80.40
CA THR A 74 7.27 -1.04 -81.68
C THR A 74 7.62 -2.11 -82.74
N ALA A 75 7.64 -3.39 -82.40
CA ALA A 75 7.99 -4.51 -83.24
C ALA A 75 6.94 -4.84 -84.34
N GLY A 76 5.73 -4.30 -84.28
CA GLY A 76 4.68 -4.57 -85.22
C GLY A 76 4.81 -3.75 -86.55
N GLU A 77 4.11 -4.18 -87.62
CA GLU A 77 4.16 -3.59 -88.96
C GLU A 77 3.90 -2.08 -89.06
N LYS A 78 3.42 -1.44 -88.02
CA LYS A 78 3.07 -0.02 -87.96
C LYS A 78 4.26 0.95 -87.82
N TYR A 79 5.43 0.47 -87.49
CA TYR A 79 6.56 1.33 -87.13
C TYR A 79 7.77 1.09 -88.05
N PRO A 80 8.43 2.15 -88.54
CA PRO A 80 9.68 2.01 -89.33
C PRO A 80 10.84 1.46 -88.43
N ASP A 81 11.77 0.73 -89.08
CA ASP A 81 12.94 0.15 -88.42
C ASP A 81 13.78 1.21 -87.67
N SER A 82 13.71 2.47 -88.05
CA SER A 82 14.36 3.59 -87.41
C SER A 82 13.91 3.82 -85.96
N ILE A 83 12.68 3.47 -85.62
CA ILE A 83 12.13 3.62 -84.27
C ILE A 83 12.71 2.54 -83.34
N HIS A 84 12.86 1.30 -83.82
CA HIS A 84 13.45 0.25 -83.09
C HIS A 84 14.94 0.58 -82.71
N LEU A 85 15.69 1.06 -83.70
CA LEU A 85 17.07 1.47 -83.47
C LEU A 85 17.15 2.65 -82.47
N TRP A 86 16.21 3.61 -82.62
CA TRP A 86 16.16 4.72 -81.63
C TRP A 86 15.85 4.21 -80.23
N VAL A 87 14.90 3.27 -80.05
CA VAL A 87 14.62 2.69 -78.71
C VAL A 87 15.81 1.96 -78.15
N VAL A 88 16.54 1.22 -78.95
CA VAL A 88 17.79 0.52 -78.52
C VAL A 88 18.87 1.55 -78.14
N GLU A 89 18.98 2.68 -78.89
CA GLU A 89 19.90 3.76 -78.56
C GLU A 89 19.53 4.40 -77.22
N GLN A 90 18.22 4.73 -77.01
CA GLN A 90 17.72 5.23 -75.73
C GLN A 90 17.95 4.25 -74.56
N LEU A 91 17.82 2.94 -74.83
CA LEU A 91 18.18 1.91 -73.83
C LEU A 91 19.65 1.95 -73.43
N LYS A 92 20.57 2.17 -74.37
CA LYS A 92 22.02 2.28 -74.11
C LYS A 92 22.37 3.53 -73.30
N ASP A 93 21.62 4.64 -73.51
CA ASP A 93 21.85 5.91 -72.85
C ASP A 93 21.23 5.98 -71.44
N LEU A 94 20.46 4.96 -71.03
CA LEU A 94 19.91 4.90 -69.68
C LEU A 94 21.02 4.75 -68.63
N GLU A 95 20.90 5.51 -67.56
CA GLU A 95 21.80 5.45 -66.43
C GLU A 95 21.82 4.02 -65.83
N GLY A 96 23.01 3.49 -65.63
CA GLY A 96 23.22 2.16 -65.07
C GLY A 96 23.20 1.03 -66.10
N ILE A 97 22.94 1.27 -67.37
CA ILE A 97 23.08 0.27 -68.42
C ILE A 97 24.59 0.10 -68.77
N ALA A 98 25.08 -1.12 -68.65
CA ALA A 98 26.44 -1.48 -69.02
C ALA A 98 26.51 -1.83 -70.52
N ARG A 99 25.52 -2.58 -71.00
CA ARG A 99 25.50 -3.03 -72.41
C ARG A 99 24.07 -3.42 -72.83
N VAL A 100 23.79 -3.28 -74.11
CA VAL A 100 22.60 -3.82 -74.78
C VAL A 100 23.02 -4.70 -75.91
N ASN A 101 22.70 -6.01 -75.83
CA ASN A 101 23.00 -7.01 -76.85
C ASN A 101 21.72 -7.47 -77.53
N LEU A 102 21.67 -7.38 -78.83
CA LEU A 102 20.63 -7.95 -79.63
C LEU A 102 21.19 -9.10 -80.47
N ILE A 103 20.79 -10.31 -80.15
CA ILE A 103 21.32 -11.53 -80.72
C ILE A 103 20.19 -12.19 -81.51
N TRP A 104 20.45 -12.51 -82.78
CA TRP A 104 19.51 -13.23 -83.63
C TRP A 104 19.98 -14.69 -83.82
N ASN A 105 19.04 -15.63 -83.85
CA ASN A 105 19.33 -17.03 -84.08
C ASN A 105 19.54 -17.23 -85.59
N ASP A 106 20.69 -17.81 -85.97
CA ASP A 106 21.05 -18.00 -87.40
C ASP A 106 20.18 -19.04 -88.14
N ASP A 107 19.52 -19.95 -87.41
CA ASP A 107 18.64 -21.00 -88.00
C ASP A 107 17.18 -20.55 -88.18
N ALA A 108 16.82 -19.34 -87.80
CA ALA A 108 15.46 -18.85 -88.04
C ALA A 108 15.29 -18.38 -89.49
N PRO A 109 14.22 -18.82 -90.25
CA PRO A 109 14.00 -18.45 -91.62
C PRO A 109 13.91 -16.92 -91.75
N ASP A 110 14.76 -16.36 -92.63
CA ASP A 110 14.79 -14.92 -92.97
C ASP A 110 13.54 -14.57 -93.71
N GLN A 111 12.48 -14.11 -93.03
CA GLN A 111 11.33 -13.51 -93.71
C GLN A 111 11.75 -12.13 -94.25
N GLY A 112 12.70 -12.16 -95.15
CA GLY A 112 13.29 -10.99 -95.73
C GLY A 112 12.39 -10.36 -96.80
N LEU A 113 12.28 -9.09 -96.68
CA LEU A 113 11.83 -8.23 -97.79
C LEU A 113 12.68 -8.49 -99.03
N SER A 114 12.10 -9.21 -99.99
CA SER A 114 12.64 -9.28 -101.32
C SER A 114 12.48 -7.95 -102.01
N SER A 115 13.54 -7.28 -102.28
CA SER A 115 13.60 -6.37 -103.42
C SER A 115 14.98 -6.34 -104.03
N GLY A 116 15.11 -7.03 -105.12
CA GLY A 116 15.84 -6.62 -106.32
C GLY A 116 17.35 -6.81 -106.39
N ASN A 117 17.65 -7.81 -107.27
CA ASN A 117 18.85 -7.93 -108.16
C ASN A 117 20.30 -8.10 -107.57
N SER A 118 20.71 -9.31 -107.54
CA SER A 118 21.86 -10.03 -108.22
C SER A 118 23.26 -9.41 -108.25
N PRO A 119 24.33 -10.14 -108.48
CA PRO A 119 24.59 -11.59 -108.63
C PRO A 119 25.79 -12.11 -107.77
N PRO A 120 26.25 -13.36 -108.05
CA PRO A 120 26.91 -14.16 -107.04
C PRO A 120 28.44 -14.12 -107.21
N MET A 121 29.08 -14.46 -106.18
CA MET A 121 30.30 -15.30 -106.14
C MET A 121 31.03 -15.33 -104.82
N GLY A 122 31.28 -16.50 -104.36
CA GLY A 122 32.61 -16.91 -104.03
C GLY A 122 32.95 -17.18 -102.55
N LEU A 123 32.76 -18.47 -102.18
CA LEU A 123 33.73 -19.29 -101.38
C LEU A 123 34.49 -18.79 -100.20
N ARG A 124 34.29 -19.56 -99.10
CA ARG A 124 35.27 -20.02 -98.10
C ARG A 124 35.59 -19.21 -96.87
N GLY A 125 35.42 -19.86 -95.76
CA GLY A 125 36.32 -19.77 -94.64
C GLY A 125 35.63 -19.39 -93.32
N GLY A 126 35.36 -20.38 -92.47
CA GLY A 126 34.90 -20.18 -91.13
C GLY A 126 35.91 -19.36 -90.32
N VAL A 127 35.36 -18.41 -89.61
CA VAL A 127 36.03 -17.77 -88.46
C VAL A 127 34.95 -17.42 -87.45
N ALA A 128 35.27 -17.72 -86.21
CA ALA A 128 34.47 -17.39 -85.00
C ALA A 128 33.95 -15.96 -84.95
N PRO A 129 32.89 -15.67 -84.21
CA PRO A 129 32.30 -14.33 -84.15
C PRO A 129 33.25 -13.38 -83.44
N GLY A 130 34.08 -12.69 -84.18
CA GLY A 130 34.84 -11.51 -83.80
C GLY A 130 34.07 -10.25 -84.05
N ILE A 131 34.00 -9.47 -83.08
CA ILE A 131 33.58 -8.11 -83.07
C ILE A 131 34.34 -7.28 -84.09
N ASN A 132 33.65 -6.40 -84.80
CA ASN A 132 34.07 -5.24 -85.55
C ASN A 132 33.75 -5.27 -87.01
N ASP A 133 32.75 -4.63 -87.37
CA ASP A 133 32.82 -3.55 -88.35
C ASP A 133 31.58 -2.68 -88.19
N GLY A 134 31.64 -1.39 -88.46
CA GLY A 134 30.54 -0.43 -88.35
C GLY A 134 29.24 -0.90 -89.00
N GLY A 135 28.78 -2.00 -88.53
CA GLY A 135 27.66 -2.76 -89.09
C GLY A 135 26.36 -2.18 -88.58
N ARG A 136 25.59 -1.60 -89.50
CA ARG A 136 24.20 -1.35 -89.27
C ARG A 136 23.56 -2.59 -88.67
N MET A 137 23.06 -2.48 -87.42
CA MET A 137 22.32 -3.51 -86.73
C MET A 137 21.17 -3.95 -87.65
N ARG A 138 21.21 -5.18 -88.16
CA ARG A 138 20.10 -5.71 -88.98
C ARG A 138 18.95 -6.03 -88.03
N MET A 139 17.86 -5.30 -88.15
CA MET A 139 16.63 -5.59 -87.45
C MET A 139 15.84 -6.66 -88.23
N ARG A 140 15.49 -7.76 -87.55
CA ARG A 140 14.48 -8.72 -88.05
C ARG A 140 13.14 -8.36 -87.41
N ARG A 141 12.07 -8.58 -88.11
CA ARG A 141 10.69 -8.38 -87.61
C ARG A 141 10.38 -9.54 -86.66
N PHE A 142 9.84 -9.19 -85.49
CA PHE A 142 9.31 -10.13 -84.55
C PHE A 142 7.87 -9.72 -84.13
N HIS A 143 7.01 -10.69 -83.79
CA HIS A 143 5.61 -10.47 -83.50
C HIS A 143 5.23 -10.57 -82.05
N GLY A 144 6.09 -11.12 -81.24
CA GLY A 144 5.95 -11.23 -79.77
C GLY A 144 7.27 -11.15 -79.07
N ALA A 145 7.27 -10.56 -77.88
CA ALA A 145 8.43 -10.56 -77.01
C ALA A 145 7.99 -10.58 -75.56
N ARG A 146 8.72 -11.28 -74.74
CA ARG A 146 8.50 -11.40 -73.31
C ARG A 146 9.83 -11.35 -72.55
N ILE A 147 9.87 -10.61 -71.45
CA ILE A 147 11.00 -10.69 -70.51
C ILE A 147 10.91 -12.07 -69.85
N THR A 148 11.90 -12.92 -70.10
CA THR A 148 11.92 -14.31 -69.67
C THR A 148 12.70 -14.53 -68.39
N GLU A 149 13.73 -13.76 -68.17
CA GLU A 149 14.64 -13.99 -67.03
C GLU A 149 15.30 -12.68 -66.58
N ILE A 150 15.48 -12.54 -65.25
CA ILE A 150 16.42 -11.61 -64.63
C ILE A 150 17.48 -12.45 -63.96
N THR A 151 18.73 -12.37 -64.48
CA THR A 151 19.82 -13.19 -63.96
C THR A 151 20.30 -12.69 -62.60
N PRO A 152 20.81 -13.57 -61.72
CA PRO A 152 21.55 -13.11 -60.57
C PRO A 152 22.82 -12.33 -61.00
N PRO A 153 23.34 -11.43 -60.14
CA PRO A 153 24.55 -10.67 -60.45
C PRO A 153 25.72 -11.62 -60.78
N ARG A 154 26.45 -11.28 -61.89
CA ARG A 154 27.63 -11.99 -62.34
C ARG A 154 28.70 -10.99 -62.78
N TYR A 155 29.94 -11.27 -62.48
CA TYR A 155 31.07 -10.45 -62.93
C TYR A 155 31.17 -10.54 -64.48
N ASP A 156 31.04 -9.40 -65.14
CA ASP A 156 31.26 -9.26 -66.60
C ASP A 156 32.67 -8.66 -66.84
N ALA A 157 33.57 -9.48 -67.38
CA ALA A 157 34.94 -9.07 -67.67
C ALA A 157 35.03 -7.91 -68.68
N SER A 158 34.01 -7.71 -69.52
CA SER A 158 34.01 -6.64 -70.50
C SER A 158 33.39 -5.32 -69.98
N ALA A 159 32.60 -5.39 -68.90
CA ALA A 159 32.10 -4.24 -68.21
C ALA A 159 32.96 -3.86 -66.98
N GLU A 160 33.87 -4.74 -66.57
CA GLU A 160 34.70 -4.65 -65.34
C GLU A 160 33.92 -4.53 -64.02
N HIS A 161 32.61 -4.88 -64.07
CA HIS A 161 31.70 -4.79 -62.94
C HIS A 161 30.76 -6.00 -62.85
N GLU A 162 30.11 -6.20 -61.69
CA GLU A 162 28.99 -7.13 -61.57
C GLU A 162 27.78 -6.59 -62.33
N THR A 163 27.19 -7.41 -63.17
CA THR A 163 26.04 -7.05 -63.99
C THR A 163 24.87 -8.00 -63.78
N VAL A 164 23.67 -7.50 -63.95
CA VAL A 164 22.41 -8.23 -63.99
C VAL A 164 21.86 -8.15 -65.39
N SER A 165 21.56 -9.29 -66.03
CA SER A 165 20.97 -9.31 -67.36
C SER A 165 19.44 -9.42 -67.30
N LEU A 166 18.75 -8.49 -67.97
CA LEU A 166 17.35 -8.65 -68.29
C LEU A 166 17.26 -9.26 -69.68
N ILE A 167 16.79 -10.50 -69.73
CA ILE A 167 16.70 -11.28 -70.94
C ILE A 167 15.26 -11.25 -71.47
N SER A 168 15.12 -10.91 -72.75
CA SER A 168 13.85 -10.94 -73.43
C SER A 168 13.97 -11.75 -74.71
N ASP A 169 13.16 -12.78 -74.85
CA ASP A 169 13.07 -13.57 -76.02
C ASP A 169 12.15 -12.89 -77.04
N LEU A 170 12.61 -12.89 -78.33
CA LEU A 170 11.92 -12.32 -79.47
C LEU A 170 11.36 -13.45 -80.31
N ASN A 171 10.03 -13.47 -80.53
CA ASN A 171 9.35 -14.58 -81.16
C ASN A 171 8.82 -14.16 -82.52
N ASP A 172 8.71 -15.08 -83.46
CA ASP A 172 8.04 -14.93 -84.72
C ASP A 172 6.53 -15.09 -84.58
N GLU A 173 5.76 -15.04 -85.74
CA GLU A 173 4.33 -15.25 -85.77
C GLU A 173 3.89 -16.62 -85.22
N THR A 174 4.75 -17.61 -85.32
CA THR A 174 4.48 -18.99 -84.85
C THR A 174 4.77 -19.18 -83.33
N GLY A 175 5.33 -18.18 -82.67
CA GLY A 175 5.77 -18.26 -81.28
C GLY A 175 7.17 -18.87 -81.08
N GLN A 176 7.90 -19.13 -82.20
CA GLN A 176 9.29 -19.63 -82.11
C GLN A 176 10.26 -18.48 -81.83
N THR A 177 11.18 -18.67 -80.91
CA THR A 177 12.21 -17.68 -80.54
C THR A 177 13.24 -17.50 -81.66
N ILE A 178 13.21 -16.35 -82.33
CA ILE A 178 14.11 -15.99 -83.44
C ILE A 178 15.26 -15.09 -83.03
N GLY A 179 15.24 -14.57 -81.84
CA GLY A 179 16.28 -13.72 -81.28
C GLY A 179 16.11 -13.45 -79.83
N ARG A 180 17.07 -12.76 -79.26
CA ARG A 180 17.10 -12.39 -77.84
C ARG A 180 17.65 -10.98 -77.70
N LEU A 181 16.94 -10.17 -76.90
CA LEU A 181 17.42 -8.88 -76.39
C LEU A 181 17.90 -9.09 -74.97
N GLU A 182 19.20 -8.84 -74.72
CA GLU A 182 19.83 -8.86 -73.41
C GLU A 182 20.28 -7.47 -73.05
N VAL A 183 19.78 -6.96 -71.91
CA VAL A 183 20.14 -5.65 -71.34
C VAL A 183 20.88 -5.90 -70.06
N LEU A 184 22.17 -5.55 -70.03
CA LEU A 184 23.05 -5.70 -68.87
C LEU A 184 23.01 -4.39 -68.07
N LEU A 185 22.59 -4.51 -66.79
CA LEU A 185 22.61 -3.41 -65.85
C LEU A 185 23.77 -3.59 -64.86
N ASN A 186 24.41 -2.49 -64.53
CA ASN A 186 25.40 -2.46 -63.47
C ASN A 186 24.73 -2.75 -62.13
N PHE A 187 25.17 -3.79 -61.42
CA PHE A 187 24.56 -4.19 -60.18
C PHE A 187 24.79 -3.14 -59.06
N ASP A 188 25.99 -2.53 -59.01
CA ASP A 188 26.28 -1.47 -58.06
C ASP A 188 25.35 -0.30 -58.18
N TYR A 189 24.95 0.09 -59.44
CA TYR A 189 23.94 1.09 -59.65
C TYR A 189 22.59 0.68 -59.06
N LEU A 190 22.17 -0.56 -59.16
CA LEU A 190 20.88 -1.01 -58.60
C LEU A 190 20.85 -0.89 -57.09
N ILE A 191 21.94 -1.19 -56.42
CA ILE A 191 21.99 -1.25 -54.93
C ILE A 191 22.60 -0.02 -54.29
N GLU A 192 23.17 0.93 -55.01
CA GLU A 192 23.87 2.12 -54.53
C GLU A 192 23.20 2.81 -53.34
N LYS A 193 21.92 3.13 -53.50
CA LYS A 193 21.15 3.81 -52.48
C LYS A 193 20.88 2.95 -51.23
N ILE A 194 20.78 1.61 -51.44
CA ILE A 194 20.63 0.67 -50.32
C ILE A 194 21.97 0.54 -49.59
N ALA A 195 23.05 0.36 -50.29
CA ALA A 195 24.41 0.23 -49.74
C ALA A 195 24.83 1.48 -48.98
N ALA A 196 24.39 2.67 -49.40
CA ALA A 196 24.62 3.95 -48.74
C ALA A 196 23.71 4.18 -47.50
N SER A 197 22.70 3.35 -47.28
CA SER A 197 21.80 3.52 -46.16
C SER A 197 22.43 3.10 -44.81
N GLY A 198 22.21 3.86 -43.76
CA GLY A 198 22.80 3.57 -42.44
C GLY A 198 22.41 2.20 -41.88
N TRP A 199 21.18 1.75 -42.11
CA TRP A 199 20.72 0.43 -41.66
C TRP A 199 21.41 -0.73 -42.36
N TRP A 200 21.81 -0.55 -43.65
CA TRP A 200 22.59 -1.55 -44.38
C TRP A 200 23.99 -1.73 -43.78
N GLN A 201 24.61 -0.63 -43.37
CA GLN A 201 25.96 -0.64 -42.81
C GLN A 201 25.98 -1.09 -41.33
N SER A 202 24.94 -0.82 -40.56
CA SER A 202 24.89 -1.11 -39.12
C SER A 202 24.34 -2.47 -38.74
N HIS A 203 23.60 -3.13 -39.67
CA HIS A 203 22.96 -4.42 -39.41
C HIS A 203 23.48 -5.51 -40.32
N LYS A 204 23.19 -6.78 -39.98
CA LYS A 204 23.40 -7.87 -40.93
C LYS A 204 22.33 -7.76 -42.01
N ALA A 205 22.70 -7.25 -43.19
CA ALA A 205 21.77 -7.04 -44.28
C ALA A 205 22.19 -7.87 -45.50
N PHE A 206 21.21 -8.44 -46.20
CA PHE A 206 21.40 -9.33 -47.34
C PHE A 206 20.37 -9.02 -48.42
N LEU A 207 20.81 -9.14 -49.69
CA LEU A 207 19.94 -9.35 -50.80
C LEU A 207 20.05 -10.82 -51.22
N VAL A 208 18.96 -11.55 -51.22
CA VAL A 208 18.95 -12.99 -51.52
C VAL A 208 18.01 -13.28 -52.70
N ASP A 209 18.31 -14.34 -53.42
CA ASP A 209 17.40 -14.87 -54.42
C ASP A 209 16.28 -15.73 -53.81
N ASN A 210 15.36 -16.22 -54.60
CA ASN A 210 14.26 -17.09 -54.21
C ASN A 210 14.69 -18.47 -53.66
N THR A 211 15.97 -18.85 -53.76
CA THR A 211 16.55 -20.08 -53.15
C THR A 211 17.27 -19.82 -51.84
N GLY A 212 17.36 -18.52 -51.43
CA GLY A 212 18.11 -18.07 -50.27
C GLY A 212 19.62 -17.89 -50.53
N LYS A 213 20.06 -17.95 -51.77
CA LYS A 213 21.44 -17.63 -52.16
C LYS A 213 21.70 -16.15 -51.96
N ILE A 214 22.78 -15.80 -51.31
CA ILE A 214 23.15 -14.41 -51.05
C ILE A 214 23.74 -13.81 -52.33
N LEU A 215 23.14 -12.74 -52.81
CA LEU A 215 23.60 -11.96 -53.96
C LEU A 215 24.57 -10.87 -53.51
N ILE A 216 24.24 -10.20 -52.40
CA ILE A 216 25.12 -9.24 -51.76
C ILE A 216 24.91 -9.26 -50.24
N SER A 217 25.92 -9.01 -49.48
CA SER A 217 25.91 -8.91 -48.03
C SER A 217 26.62 -7.65 -47.56
N ALA A 218 26.05 -6.98 -46.57
CA ALA A 218 26.72 -5.91 -45.82
C ALA A 218 27.81 -6.46 -44.88
N ALA A 219 27.78 -7.75 -44.53
CA ALA A 219 28.74 -8.38 -43.67
C ALA A 219 30.00 -8.80 -44.48
N ALA A 220 31.19 -8.56 -43.93
CA ALA A 220 32.47 -8.86 -44.57
C ALA A 220 32.74 -10.35 -44.80
N GLN A 221 31.87 -11.26 -44.33
CA GLN A 221 32.04 -12.71 -44.56
C GLN A 221 31.35 -13.16 -45.84
N ALA A 222 32.13 -13.72 -46.75
CA ALA A 222 31.62 -14.33 -47.98
C ALA A 222 30.81 -15.60 -47.64
N ARG A 223 29.52 -15.44 -47.45
CA ARG A 223 28.56 -16.55 -47.29
C ARG A 223 27.82 -16.79 -48.58
N GLN A 224 27.55 -18.04 -48.89
CA GLN A 224 26.88 -18.40 -50.15
C GLN A 224 25.34 -18.43 -49.99
N LYS A 225 24.85 -18.83 -48.81
CA LYS A 225 23.40 -18.97 -48.57
C LYS A 225 23.01 -18.50 -47.17
N LEU A 226 21.81 -17.97 -47.08
CA LEU A 226 21.19 -17.60 -45.80
C LEU A 226 20.91 -18.88 -44.99
N GLY A 227 21.35 -18.92 -43.72
CA GLY A 227 21.17 -20.09 -42.84
C GLY A 227 22.31 -21.13 -42.88
N ASP A 228 23.36 -20.95 -43.68
CA ASP A 228 24.48 -21.90 -43.74
C ASP A 228 25.27 -22.05 -42.43
N ASN A 229 25.14 -21.10 -41.52
CA ASN A 229 25.83 -21.11 -40.23
C ASN A 229 25.05 -21.81 -39.10
N ASN A 230 24.02 -22.57 -39.40
CA ASN A 230 23.10 -23.13 -38.40
C ASN A 230 22.46 -22.09 -37.47
N ASP A 231 22.38 -20.84 -37.87
CA ASP A 231 21.66 -19.82 -37.14
C ASP A 231 20.15 -20.07 -37.23
N PRO A 232 19.48 -20.37 -36.09
CA PRO A 232 18.05 -20.69 -36.09
C PRO A 232 17.15 -19.56 -36.61
N LEU A 233 17.59 -18.28 -36.45
CA LEU A 233 16.84 -17.13 -36.93
C LEU A 233 16.93 -17.01 -38.43
N GLU A 234 18.13 -17.18 -39.01
CA GLU A 234 18.34 -17.16 -40.47
C GLU A 234 17.56 -18.30 -41.15
N GLN A 235 17.57 -19.52 -40.56
CA GLN A 235 16.79 -20.66 -41.09
C GLN A 235 15.28 -20.38 -41.11
N LYS A 236 14.73 -19.88 -39.99
CA LYS A 236 13.30 -19.48 -39.93
C LYS A 236 12.98 -18.34 -40.90
N THR A 237 13.91 -17.40 -41.08
CA THR A 237 13.77 -16.33 -42.04
C THR A 237 13.75 -16.89 -43.47
N LEU A 238 14.60 -17.83 -43.79
CA LEU A 238 14.63 -18.52 -45.09
C LEU A 238 13.32 -19.27 -45.38
N GLU A 239 12.77 -19.99 -44.39
CA GLU A 239 11.47 -20.65 -44.52
C GLU A 239 10.34 -19.66 -44.77
N ALA A 240 10.34 -18.54 -44.04
CA ALA A 240 9.29 -17.52 -44.14
C ALA A 240 9.31 -16.75 -45.49
N LEU A 241 10.50 -16.42 -46.02
CA LEU A 241 10.63 -15.69 -47.29
C LEU A 241 10.21 -16.53 -48.50
N LEU A 242 10.18 -17.88 -48.36
CA LEU A 242 9.65 -18.74 -49.40
C LEU A 242 8.11 -18.71 -49.49
N SER A 243 7.45 -18.40 -48.40
CA SER A 243 5.99 -18.44 -48.29
C SER A 243 5.31 -17.06 -48.25
N LEU A 244 6.01 -16.01 -47.79
CA LEU A 244 5.46 -14.68 -47.55
C LEU A 244 6.21 -13.61 -48.37
N PRO A 245 5.51 -12.55 -48.84
CA PRO A 245 6.14 -11.44 -49.56
C PRO A 245 6.94 -10.50 -48.63
N PHE A 246 6.57 -10.40 -47.38
CA PHE A 246 7.25 -9.62 -46.34
C PHE A 246 6.94 -10.17 -44.95
N GLY A 247 7.78 -9.85 -44.00
CA GLY A 247 7.54 -10.26 -42.61
C GLY A 247 8.69 -9.94 -41.67
N THR A 248 8.47 -10.29 -40.41
CA THR A 248 9.50 -10.19 -39.36
C THR A 248 9.49 -11.44 -38.49
N ILE A 249 10.66 -11.93 -38.13
CA ILE A 249 10.88 -13.12 -37.31
C ILE A 249 11.65 -12.71 -36.05
N LEU A 250 11.18 -13.16 -34.89
CA LEU A 250 11.89 -12.96 -33.62
C LEU A 250 12.84 -14.11 -33.37
N GLY A 251 14.06 -13.79 -32.97
CA GLY A 251 15.06 -14.75 -32.52
C GLY A 251 14.74 -15.37 -31.17
N GLN A 252 15.65 -16.24 -30.72
CA GLN A 252 15.51 -16.90 -29.41
C GLN A 252 15.80 -15.92 -28.26
N GLY A 253 15.20 -16.20 -27.09
CA GLY A 253 15.42 -15.45 -25.85
C GLY A 253 14.28 -14.51 -25.49
N HIS A 254 14.29 -14.08 -24.23
CA HIS A 254 13.37 -13.09 -23.69
C HIS A 254 14.17 -12.05 -22.89
N PRO A 255 14.59 -10.94 -23.50
CA PRO A 255 14.27 -10.42 -24.85
C PRO A 255 14.93 -11.21 -25.98
N PRO A 256 14.42 -11.10 -27.22
CA PRO A 256 15.02 -11.76 -28.37
C PRO A 256 16.44 -11.25 -28.61
N SER A 257 17.38 -12.16 -28.85
CA SER A 257 18.79 -11.82 -29.12
C SER A 257 18.96 -11.03 -30.44
N GLU A 258 18.18 -11.40 -31.46
CA GLU A 258 18.17 -10.77 -32.77
C GLU A 258 16.74 -10.76 -33.31
N VAL A 259 16.47 -9.85 -34.24
CA VAL A 259 15.18 -9.76 -34.95
C VAL A 259 15.45 -9.62 -36.43
N SER A 260 14.81 -10.46 -37.24
CA SER A 260 14.90 -10.42 -38.70
C SER A 260 13.66 -9.75 -39.31
N GLY A 261 13.89 -8.98 -40.35
CA GLY A 261 12.85 -8.46 -41.25
C GLY A 261 13.20 -8.80 -42.69
N PHE A 262 12.22 -9.08 -43.52
CA PHE A 262 12.42 -9.34 -44.94
C PHE A 262 11.30 -8.74 -45.79
N TYR A 263 11.65 -8.37 -47.03
CA TYR A 263 10.72 -7.80 -48.03
C TYR A 263 11.15 -8.24 -49.45
N LYS A 264 10.20 -8.83 -50.21
CA LYS A 264 10.41 -9.31 -51.55
C LYS A 264 10.25 -8.18 -52.54
N LEU A 265 11.11 -8.11 -53.55
CA LEU A 265 11.02 -7.18 -54.66
C LEU A 265 9.89 -7.58 -55.61
N ASP A 266 9.22 -6.61 -56.21
CA ASP A 266 8.16 -6.86 -57.21
C ASP A 266 8.73 -7.10 -58.62
N GLU A 267 9.81 -6.42 -58.94
CA GLU A 267 10.38 -6.44 -60.30
C GLU A 267 11.48 -7.50 -60.50
N ALA A 268 12.01 -8.09 -59.42
CA ALA A 268 13.00 -9.14 -59.52
C ALA A 268 12.70 -10.27 -58.50
N PRO A 269 13.12 -11.52 -58.77
CA PRO A 269 12.92 -12.63 -57.84
C PRO A 269 13.92 -12.58 -56.67
N TRP A 270 14.02 -11.39 -56.02
CA TRP A 270 14.95 -11.14 -54.93
C TRP A 270 14.22 -10.67 -53.68
N THR A 271 14.88 -10.91 -52.52
CA THR A 271 14.34 -10.51 -51.25
C THR A 271 15.41 -9.77 -50.45
N LEU A 272 15.08 -8.61 -49.92
CA LEU A 272 15.89 -7.89 -48.97
C LEU A 272 15.64 -8.46 -47.57
N VAL A 273 16.74 -8.75 -46.84
CA VAL A 273 16.72 -9.26 -45.47
C VAL A 273 17.57 -8.35 -44.61
N MET A 274 17.08 -8.03 -43.41
CA MET A 274 17.76 -7.24 -42.40
C MET A 274 17.66 -7.97 -41.06
N ILE A 275 18.78 -8.19 -40.39
CA ILE A 275 18.83 -8.79 -39.04
C ILE A 275 19.46 -7.77 -38.12
N ALA A 276 18.72 -7.34 -37.13
CA ALA A 276 19.17 -6.38 -36.13
C ALA A 276 19.35 -7.03 -34.75
N PRO A 277 20.39 -6.66 -33.98
CA PRO A 277 20.57 -7.15 -32.62
C PRO A 277 19.45 -6.65 -31.71
N GLY A 278 18.89 -7.53 -30.89
CA GLY A 278 17.80 -7.20 -29.96
C GLY A 278 18.21 -6.18 -28.90
N GLU A 279 19.49 -6.17 -28.51
CA GLU A 279 20.03 -5.18 -27.58
C GLU A 279 19.92 -3.74 -28.12
N GLU A 280 20.17 -3.53 -29.41
CA GLU A 280 20.06 -2.22 -30.04
C GLU A 280 18.61 -1.74 -30.06
N ILE A 281 17.68 -2.63 -30.39
CA ILE A 281 16.25 -2.36 -30.40
C ILE A 281 15.74 -2.02 -29.01
N LEU A 282 16.22 -2.74 -27.99
CA LEU A 282 15.75 -2.65 -26.62
C LEU A 282 16.63 -1.76 -25.73
N SER A 283 17.70 -1.14 -26.27
CA SER A 283 18.60 -0.28 -25.49
C SER A 283 17.87 0.84 -24.71
N PRO A 284 16.80 1.48 -25.21
CA PRO A 284 16.08 2.48 -24.45
C PRO A 284 15.42 1.89 -23.20
N ILE A 285 14.86 0.69 -23.32
CA ILE A 285 14.17 0.05 -22.18
C ILE A 285 15.15 -0.54 -21.17
N ILE A 286 16.33 -0.99 -21.60
CA ILE A 286 17.38 -1.45 -20.70
C ILE A 286 17.88 -0.30 -19.82
N ARG A 287 18.11 0.88 -20.41
CA ARG A 287 18.46 2.10 -19.68
C ARG A 287 17.32 2.54 -18.75
N PHE A 288 16.09 2.55 -19.25
CA PHE A 288 14.90 2.87 -18.44
C PHE A 288 14.77 1.93 -17.25
N ARG A 289 14.99 0.62 -17.43
CA ARG A 289 14.99 -0.37 -16.33
C ARG A 289 15.98 -0.01 -15.24
N LEU A 290 17.19 0.41 -15.60
CA LEU A 290 18.20 0.83 -14.63
C LEU A 290 17.74 2.06 -13.84
N TYR A 291 17.28 3.11 -14.53
CA TYR A 291 16.78 4.33 -13.89
C TYR A 291 15.55 4.06 -13.02
N TYR A 292 14.62 3.24 -13.50
CA TYR A 292 13.44 2.84 -12.74
C TYR A 292 13.81 2.07 -11.47
N SER A 293 14.76 1.14 -11.56
CA SER A 293 15.22 0.36 -10.41
C SER A 293 15.92 1.25 -9.36
N ILE A 294 16.75 2.17 -9.79
CA ILE A 294 17.45 3.11 -8.89
C ILE A 294 16.43 4.06 -8.23
N SER A 295 15.56 4.69 -9.03
CA SER A 295 14.56 5.62 -8.49
C SER A 295 13.55 4.91 -7.59
N GLY A 296 13.15 3.69 -7.93
CA GLY A 296 12.30 2.83 -7.10
C GLY A 296 12.98 2.48 -5.76
N ALA A 297 14.26 2.13 -5.78
CA ALA A 297 15.02 1.85 -4.56
C ALA A 297 15.14 3.10 -3.66
N ILE A 298 15.41 4.27 -4.24
CA ILE A 298 15.46 5.55 -3.52
C ILE A 298 14.09 5.88 -2.92
N PHE A 299 13.03 5.72 -3.69
CA PHE A 299 11.65 5.97 -3.21
C PHE A 299 11.28 5.03 -2.07
N ILE A 300 11.58 3.74 -2.20
CA ILE A 300 11.37 2.74 -1.14
C ILE A 300 12.13 3.12 0.13
N LEU A 301 13.39 3.53 0.01
CA LEU A 301 14.20 3.97 1.15
C LEU A 301 13.60 5.21 1.82
N LEU A 302 13.16 6.20 1.04
CA LEU A 302 12.53 7.41 1.54
C LEU A 302 11.22 7.10 2.29
N VAL A 303 10.37 6.23 1.74
CA VAL A 303 9.13 5.77 2.40
C VAL A 303 9.45 5.03 3.71
N LEU A 304 10.47 4.19 3.73
CA LEU A 304 10.93 3.49 4.94
C LEU A 304 11.38 4.47 6.04
N VAL A 305 12.16 5.48 5.67
CA VAL A 305 12.63 6.53 6.60
C VAL A 305 11.43 7.32 7.14
N LEU A 306 10.49 7.70 6.29
CA LEU A 306 9.28 8.43 6.67
C LEU A 306 8.41 7.62 7.64
N ILE A 307 8.12 6.35 7.30
CA ILE A 307 7.34 5.44 8.15
C ILE A 307 8.04 5.28 9.51
N ARG A 308 9.37 5.08 9.51
CA ARG A 308 10.12 4.91 10.76
C ARG A 308 10.12 6.19 11.61
N SER A 309 10.17 7.35 11.00
CA SER A 309 10.13 8.65 11.70
C SER A 309 8.78 8.87 12.36
N VAL A 310 7.69 8.77 11.62
CA VAL A 310 6.32 8.98 12.11
C VAL A 310 5.94 7.92 13.16
N MET A 311 6.14 6.64 12.83
CA MET A 311 5.83 5.54 13.74
C MET A 311 6.68 5.55 15.00
N GLY A 312 7.94 6.00 14.90
CA GLY A 312 8.83 6.10 16.05
C GLY A 312 8.30 7.05 17.12
N GLN A 313 7.82 8.22 16.73
CA GLN A 313 7.24 9.22 17.63
C GLN A 313 5.95 8.72 18.28
N THR A 314 5.02 8.18 17.48
CA THR A 314 3.74 7.65 17.97
C THR A 314 3.93 6.51 18.97
N VAL A 315 4.77 5.53 18.64
CA VAL A 315 5.04 4.38 19.53
C VAL A 315 5.78 4.81 20.79
N ALA A 316 6.69 5.79 20.72
CA ALA A 316 7.35 6.34 21.89
C ALA A 316 6.35 7.00 22.85
N ALA A 317 5.43 7.82 22.32
CA ALA A 317 4.41 8.47 23.12
C ALA A 317 3.45 7.47 23.80
N ILE A 318 3.01 6.42 23.08
CA ILE A 318 2.20 5.34 23.68
C ILE A 318 2.97 4.61 24.80
N LYS A 319 4.25 4.35 24.61
CA LYS A 319 5.10 3.76 25.67
C LYS A 319 5.25 4.67 26.89
N ASP A 320 5.33 5.99 26.66
CA ASP A 320 5.39 6.95 27.76
C ASP A 320 4.09 6.90 28.58
N VAL A 321 2.91 6.88 27.93
CA VAL A 321 1.62 6.70 28.60
C VAL A 321 1.55 5.37 29.35
N SER A 322 2.00 4.28 28.72
CA SER A 322 2.00 2.94 29.36
C SER A 322 2.88 2.89 30.60
N ARG A 323 4.08 3.50 30.56
CA ARG A 323 4.98 3.58 31.71
C ARG A 323 4.42 4.45 32.83
N ALA A 324 3.81 5.58 32.47
CA ALA A 324 3.16 6.43 33.46
C ALA A 324 1.95 5.73 34.10
N ALA A 325 1.17 4.96 33.32
CA ALA A 325 0.08 4.16 33.87
C ALA A 325 0.58 3.08 34.85
N ASP A 326 1.72 2.45 34.55
CA ASP A 326 2.35 1.48 35.47
C ASP A 326 2.80 2.17 36.77
N LYS A 327 3.38 3.37 36.69
CA LYS A 327 3.73 4.18 37.88
C LYS A 327 2.50 4.52 38.72
N VAL A 328 1.41 4.97 38.06
CA VAL A 328 0.14 5.25 38.73
C VAL A 328 -0.39 4.01 39.46
N ALA A 329 -0.30 2.83 38.82
CA ALA A 329 -0.70 1.55 39.45
C ALA A 329 0.12 1.21 40.71
N HIS A 330 1.36 1.70 40.79
CA HIS A 330 2.23 1.54 41.95
C HIS A 330 2.16 2.70 42.95
N GLY A 331 1.23 3.63 42.79
CA GLY A 331 0.97 4.70 43.73
C GLY A 331 1.70 6.03 43.45
N ASP A 332 2.36 6.18 42.34
CA ASP A 332 2.97 7.45 41.93
C ASP A 332 1.99 8.26 41.04
N TYR A 333 1.37 9.28 41.62
CA TYR A 333 0.39 10.13 40.98
C TYR A 333 0.93 11.52 40.63
N ASP A 334 2.22 11.78 40.77
CA ASP A 334 2.78 13.13 40.65
C ASP A 334 3.23 13.46 39.23
N GLU A 335 3.51 12.46 38.39
CA GLU A 335 4.03 12.64 37.04
C GLU A 335 2.91 12.85 36.04
N LEU A 336 2.81 14.08 35.50
CA LEU A 336 1.96 14.40 34.35
C LEU A 336 2.79 14.33 33.08
N LEU A 337 2.23 13.72 32.01
CA LEU A 337 2.88 13.59 30.73
C LEU A 337 2.76 14.88 29.91
N PRO A 338 3.84 15.35 29.24
CA PRO A 338 3.76 16.48 28.33
C PRO A 338 2.95 16.12 27.08
N VAL A 339 1.97 16.94 26.71
CA VAL A 339 1.20 16.77 25.46
C VAL A 339 2.04 17.29 24.31
N LYS A 340 2.64 16.37 23.52
CA LYS A 340 3.58 16.69 22.45
C LYS A 340 2.89 16.83 21.09
N THR A 341 1.71 16.25 20.90
CA THR A 341 0.98 16.20 19.63
C THR A 341 -0.44 16.70 19.77
N GLN A 342 -1.09 17.08 18.66
CA GLN A 342 -2.49 17.52 18.64
C GLN A 342 -3.45 16.47 18.03
N ASP A 343 -2.94 15.29 17.76
CA ASP A 343 -3.65 14.13 17.22
C ASP A 343 -4.27 13.26 18.34
N GLU A 344 -4.71 12.06 17.99
CA GLU A 344 -5.32 11.08 18.89
C GLU A 344 -4.38 10.70 20.05
N VAL A 345 -3.07 10.73 19.82
CA VAL A 345 -2.06 10.45 20.87
C VAL A 345 -2.00 11.60 21.85
N GLY A 346 -2.11 12.85 21.38
CA GLY A 346 -2.21 14.02 22.22
C GLY A 346 -3.50 14.03 23.05
N GLU A 347 -4.63 13.59 22.47
CA GLU A 347 -5.91 13.43 23.16
C GLU A 347 -5.83 12.35 24.25
N LEU A 348 -5.24 11.19 23.93
CA LEU A 348 -4.96 10.13 24.90
C LEU A 348 -4.14 10.65 26.08
N THR A 349 -3.09 11.43 25.82
CA THR A 349 -2.24 12.01 26.87
C THR A 349 -3.03 12.98 27.75
N ARG A 350 -3.90 13.84 27.18
CA ARG A 350 -4.76 14.75 27.95
C ARG A 350 -5.74 14.00 28.83
N SER A 351 -6.38 12.97 28.26
CA SER A 351 -7.34 12.12 28.99
C SER A 351 -6.67 11.37 30.13
N PHE A 352 -5.50 10.82 29.90
CA PHE A 352 -4.69 10.18 30.94
C PHE A 352 -4.35 11.16 32.07
N ASN A 353 -3.83 12.35 31.75
CA ASN A 353 -3.50 13.37 32.76
C ASN A 353 -4.74 13.81 33.57
N SER A 354 -5.89 13.90 32.92
CA SER A 354 -7.16 14.23 33.60
C SER A 354 -7.57 13.13 34.59
N MET A 355 -7.46 11.87 34.15
CA MET A 355 -7.73 10.70 34.99
C MET A 355 -6.82 10.67 36.23
N VAL A 356 -5.51 10.89 36.05
CA VAL A 356 -4.55 10.90 37.16
C VAL A 356 -4.87 12.00 38.18
N ARG A 357 -5.23 13.21 37.72
CA ARG A 357 -5.66 14.31 38.62
C ARG A 357 -6.89 13.93 39.43
N GLN A 358 -7.92 13.40 38.78
CA GLN A 358 -9.14 12.97 39.46
C GLN A 358 -8.88 11.84 40.45
N LEU A 359 -8.01 10.90 40.10
CA LEU A 359 -7.63 9.82 40.99
C LEU A 359 -6.91 10.36 42.25
N LYS A 360 -5.96 11.28 42.07
CA LYS A 360 -5.23 11.93 43.16
C LYS A 360 -6.17 12.69 44.10
N GLU A 361 -7.15 13.41 43.54
CA GLU A 361 -8.19 14.12 44.34
C GLU A 361 -9.02 13.12 45.14
N ARG A 362 -9.46 12.01 44.54
CA ARG A 362 -10.23 10.97 45.24
C ARG A 362 -9.44 10.32 46.37
N ILE A 363 -8.15 10.05 46.14
CA ILE A 363 -7.28 9.46 47.17
C ILE A 363 -7.12 10.43 48.35
N ARG A 364 -6.84 11.71 48.07
CA ARG A 364 -6.75 12.74 49.11
C ARG A 364 -8.05 12.89 49.91
N MET A 365 -9.19 12.84 49.23
CA MET A 365 -10.49 12.88 49.88
C MET A 365 -10.69 11.66 50.79
N LYS A 366 -10.33 10.45 50.31
CA LYS A 366 -10.40 9.22 51.10
C LYS A 366 -9.47 9.25 52.33
N GLU A 367 -8.26 9.76 52.17
CA GLU A 367 -7.33 9.94 53.29
C GLU A 367 -7.87 10.92 54.32
N ALA A 368 -8.47 12.03 53.92
CA ALA A 368 -9.11 13.00 54.82
C ALA A 368 -10.32 12.40 55.56
N LEU A 369 -11.12 11.57 54.86
CA LEU A 369 -12.24 10.85 55.47
C LEU A 369 -11.75 9.80 56.50
N ASN A 370 -10.73 9.05 56.15
CA ASN A 370 -10.13 8.06 57.10
C ASN A 370 -9.61 8.76 58.37
N LEU A 371 -8.96 9.93 58.21
CA LEU A 371 -8.50 10.70 59.34
C LEU A 371 -9.70 11.21 60.20
N ALA A 372 -10.77 11.67 59.57
CA ALA A 372 -11.98 12.09 60.27
C ALA A 372 -12.62 10.93 61.05
N MET A 373 -12.65 9.72 60.48
CA MET A 373 -13.08 8.49 61.12
C MET A 373 -12.23 8.15 62.34
N GLU A 374 -10.90 8.19 62.22
CA GLU A 374 -10.00 7.95 63.31
C GLU A 374 -10.22 8.91 64.51
N VAL A 375 -10.41 10.21 64.17
CA VAL A 375 -10.74 11.23 65.22
C VAL A 375 -12.06 10.90 65.88
N GLN A 376 -13.09 10.52 65.13
CA GLN A 376 -14.42 10.19 65.66
C GLN A 376 -14.37 8.96 66.56
N GLN A 377 -13.67 7.88 66.13
CA GLN A 377 -13.50 6.68 66.94
C GLN A 377 -12.80 6.96 68.27
N ASN A 378 -11.83 7.86 68.26
CA ASN A 378 -11.14 8.27 69.49
C ASN A 378 -12.02 9.08 70.46
N LEU A 379 -13.16 9.60 69.98
CA LEU A 379 -14.15 10.27 70.85
C LEU A 379 -15.01 9.30 71.64
N LEU A 380 -15.19 8.07 71.17
CA LEU A 380 -16.00 7.07 71.86
C LEU A 380 -15.15 6.33 72.90
N PRO A 381 -15.78 5.74 73.95
CA PRO A 381 -15.06 4.95 74.95
C PRO A 381 -14.34 3.75 74.29
N GLN A 382 -13.05 3.63 74.56
CA GLN A 382 -12.21 2.56 74.03
C GLN A 382 -12.12 1.34 74.98
N GLU A 383 -12.44 1.54 76.23
CA GLU A 383 -12.28 0.55 77.25
C GLU A 383 -13.60 0.24 77.99
N THR A 384 -13.74 -0.98 78.42
CA THR A 384 -14.82 -1.38 79.30
C THR A 384 -14.64 -0.72 80.66
N LEU A 385 -15.77 -0.34 81.28
CA LEU A 385 -15.76 0.30 82.58
C LEU A 385 -16.22 -0.67 83.70
N LYS A 386 -15.36 -0.91 84.71
CA LYS A 386 -15.75 -1.64 85.91
C LYS A 386 -15.89 -0.68 87.06
N LEU A 387 -17.05 -0.69 87.70
CA LEU A 387 -17.29 0.15 88.87
C LEU A 387 -18.05 -0.65 89.95
N GLY A 388 -17.32 -1.14 90.99
CA GLY A 388 -17.86 -2.07 91.94
C GLY A 388 -18.23 -3.40 91.27
N ASP A 389 -19.46 -3.82 91.46
CA ASP A 389 -20.02 -5.06 90.82
C ASP A 389 -20.63 -4.82 89.46
N LEU A 390 -20.58 -3.59 88.95
CA LEU A 390 -21.09 -3.23 87.63
C LEU A 390 -19.99 -3.35 86.58
N ASP A 391 -20.27 -4.09 85.47
CA ASP A 391 -19.40 -4.24 84.32
C ASP A 391 -20.15 -3.63 83.10
N ILE A 392 -19.52 -2.62 82.46
CA ILE A 392 -20.15 -1.89 81.34
C ILE A 392 -19.24 -2.01 80.14
N ALA A 393 -19.78 -2.47 79.02
CA ALA A 393 -19.10 -2.58 77.72
C ALA A 393 -19.94 -1.94 76.62
N GLY A 394 -19.29 -1.34 75.67
CA GLY A 394 -19.93 -0.78 74.45
C GLY A 394 -19.02 -0.98 73.23
N LYS A 395 -19.61 -1.07 72.10
CA LYS A 395 -18.92 -1.16 70.79
C LYS A 395 -19.74 -0.48 69.72
N SER A 396 -19.11 0.32 68.88
CA SER A 396 -19.68 0.83 67.66
C SER A 396 -19.09 0.10 66.47
N ILE A 397 -19.93 -0.27 65.49
CA ILE A 397 -19.53 -0.90 64.23
C ILE A 397 -20.12 -0.01 63.13
N TYR A 398 -19.25 0.64 62.38
CA TYR A 398 -19.66 1.55 61.32
C TYR A 398 -19.88 0.80 60.01
N CYS A 399 -20.90 1.15 59.26
CA CYS A 399 -21.14 0.67 57.89
C CYS A 399 -20.40 1.54 56.83
N ASP A 400 -20.19 2.83 57.12
CA ASP A 400 -19.50 3.81 56.27
C ASP A 400 -18.24 4.33 56.98
N GLU A 401 -17.48 5.26 56.33
CA GLU A 401 -16.24 5.85 56.88
C GLU A 401 -16.52 6.64 58.17
N THR A 402 -17.71 7.20 58.36
CA THR A 402 -18.13 7.92 59.60
C THR A 402 -19.60 7.65 59.89
N GLY A 403 -19.98 7.57 61.16
CA GLY A 403 -21.36 7.24 61.57
C GLY A 403 -22.02 8.28 62.48
N GLY A 404 -23.36 8.17 62.59
CA GLY A 404 -24.19 8.95 63.56
C GLY A 404 -24.27 8.35 64.94
N ASP A 405 -23.91 7.07 65.08
CA ASP A 405 -23.98 6.32 66.33
C ASP A 405 -23.10 6.92 67.44
N TYR A 406 -23.69 6.99 68.58
CA TYR A 406 -23.05 7.53 69.77
C TYR A 406 -23.28 6.60 70.95
N TYR A 407 -22.22 6.32 71.69
CA TYR A 407 -22.31 5.79 73.02
C TYR A 407 -21.21 6.41 73.91
N ASP A 408 -21.54 6.57 75.23
CA ASP A 408 -20.58 7.15 76.16
C ASP A 408 -20.80 6.67 77.60
N PHE A 409 -19.68 6.64 78.35
CA PHE A 409 -19.69 6.35 79.78
C PHE A 409 -19.29 7.64 80.54
N LEU A 410 -20.24 8.17 81.30
CA LEU A 410 -20.14 9.49 81.90
C LEU A 410 -20.06 9.40 83.39
N LYS A 411 -18.90 9.77 84.01
CA LYS A 411 -18.72 9.71 85.46
C LYS A 411 -19.29 10.93 86.09
N PHE A 412 -20.25 10.73 87.02
CA PHE A 412 -20.81 11.79 87.82
C PHE A 412 -20.04 11.87 89.14
N SER A 413 -19.48 13.05 89.49
CA SER A 413 -18.68 13.28 90.68
C SER A 413 -19.41 14.27 91.64
N GLN A 414 -20.60 13.89 92.08
CA GLN A 414 -21.33 14.70 93.07
C GLN A 414 -21.40 13.91 94.38
N ASP A 415 -21.00 14.55 95.50
CA ASP A 415 -21.15 14.11 96.89
C ASP A 415 -20.52 12.74 97.28
N GLY A 416 -19.40 12.35 96.59
CA GLY A 416 -18.71 11.12 96.96
C GLY A 416 -19.43 9.81 96.54
N GLN A 417 -20.59 9.91 95.92
CA GLN A 417 -21.36 8.76 95.41
C GLN A 417 -20.88 8.32 94.03
N LYS A 418 -20.75 7.03 93.82
CA LYS A 418 -20.30 6.43 92.59
C LYS A 418 -21.49 6.25 91.67
N LYS A 419 -21.79 7.30 90.86
CA LYS A 419 -22.85 7.28 89.83
C LYS A 419 -22.21 7.29 88.47
N ILE A 420 -22.78 6.50 87.55
CA ILE A 420 -22.34 6.39 86.13
C ILE A 420 -23.49 6.67 85.18
N GLY A 421 -23.27 7.56 84.25
CA GLY A 421 -24.17 7.78 83.13
C GLY A 421 -23.78 6.93 81.96
N VAL A 422 -24.74 6.34 81.32
CA VAL A 422 -24.60 5.68 80.01
C VAL A 422 -25.51 6.40 79.02
N ALA A 423 -24.93 6.87 77.94
CA ALA A 423 -25.64 7.48 76.84
C ALA A 423 -25.49 6.62 75.60
N VAL A 424 -26.62 6.36 74.87
CA VAL A 424 -26.67 5.75 73.57
C VAL A 424 -27.61 6.55 72.72
N GLY A 425 -27.22 6.81 71.48
CA GLY A 425 -28.03 7.59 70.57
C GLY A 425 -27.60 7.44 69.14
N ASP A 426 -28.46 7.84 68.22
CA ASP A 426 -28.21 7.80 66.78
C ASP A 426 -28.69 9.11 66.14
N VAL A 427 -27.84 9.62 65.25
CA VAL A 427 -28.11 10.84 64.46
C VAL A 427 -28.70 10.43 63.14
N VAL A 428 -29.80 11.08 62.76
CA VAL A 428 -30.45 10.87 61.45
C VAL A 428 -29.46 11.06 60.30
N GLY A 429 -29.37 10.05 59.42
CA GLY A 429 -28.48 10.05 58.25
C GLY A 429 -27.10 9.46 58.60
N HIS A 430 -26.19 9.54 57.63
CA HIS A 430 -24.85 8.93 57.72
C HIS A 430 -23.78 9.90 57.21
N GLY A 431 -22.52 9.51 57.37
CA GLY A 431 -21.38 10.26 56.90
C GLY A 431 -20.98 11.44 57.79
N ILE A 432 -20.22 12.39 57.25
CA ILE A 432 -19.57 13.48 58.00
C ILE A 432 -20.58 14.36 58.75
N SER A 433 -21.77 14.65 58.18
CA SER A 433 -22.79 15.49 58.83
C SER A 433 -23.31 14.85 60.10
N ALA A 434 -23.59 13.56 60.05
CA ALA A 434 -24.04 12.80 61.24
C ALA A 434 -22.93 12.71 62.29
N ALA A 435 -21.70 12.47 61.86
CA ALA A 435 -20.52 12.40 62.75
C ALA A 435 -20.26 13.72 63.52
N LEU A 436 -20.40 14.87 62.82
CA LEU A 436 -20.25 16.19 63.43
C LEU A 436 -21.35 16.48 64.44
N LEU A 437 -22.59 16.14 64.11
CA LEU A 437 -23.72 16.33 65.02
C LEU A 437 -23.60 15.44 66.26
N MET A 438 -23.19 14.18 66.05
CA MET A 438 -22.88 13.26 67.15
C MET A 438 -21.80 13.86 68.09
N ALA A 439 -20.68 14.35 67.52
CA ALA A 439 -19.63 14.99 68.31
C ALA A 439 -20.11 16.22 69.07
N THR A 440 -21.01 17.00 68.44
CA THR A 440 -21.64 18.17 69.09
C THR A 440 -22.51 17.74 70.25
N VAL A 441 -23.39 16.79 70.11
CA VAL A 441 -24.25 16.31 71.22
C VAL A 441 -23.39 15.71 72.32
N ARG A 442 -22.40 14.92 71.98
CA ARG A 442 -21.42 14.39 72.96
C ARG A 442 -20.77 15.53 73.78
N ALA A 443 -20.29 16.57 73.12
CA ALA A 443 -19.66 17.70 73.78
C ALA A 443 -20.64 18.45 74.70
N LEU A 444 -21.88 18.71 74.23
CA LEU A 444 -22.92 19.34 74.98
C LEU A 444 -23.29 18.50 76.22
N LEU A 445 -23.51 17.21 76.04
CA LEU A 445 -23.88 16.30 77.13
C LEU A 445 -22.76 16.22 78.18
N ARG A 446 -21.51 16.00 77.78
CA ARG A 446 -20.35 15.98 78.69
C ARG A 446 -20.15 17.30 79.44
N SER A 447 -20.38 18.42 78.79
CA SER A 447 -20.33 19.74 79.45
C SER A 447 -21.47 19.89 80.45
N ARG A 448 -22.68 19.45 80.09
CA ARG A 448 -23.86 19.64 80.92
C ARG A 448 -23.89 18.77 82.20
N ILE A 449 -23.39 17.53 82.13
CA ILE A 449 -23.33 16.62 83.29
C ILE A 449 -22.42 17.11 84.43
N SER A 450 -21.51 18.03 84.17
CA SER A 450 -20.68 18.67 85.18
C SER A 450 -21.43 19.73 86.00
N GLN A 451 -22.65 20.03 85.66
CA GLN A 451 -23.47 21.03 86.31
C GLN A 451 -24.64 20.36 87.06
N PRO A 452 -25.14 20.98 88.17
CA PRO A 452 -26.24 20.40 88.91
C PRO A 452 -27.52 20.39 88.12
N GLY A 453 -28.42 19.42 88.39
CA GLY A 453 -29.75 19.33 87.77
C GLY A 453 -30.17 17.85 87.66
N SER A 454 -31.44 17.62 87.33
CA SER A 454 -32.00 16.31 87.03
C SER A 454 -31.55 15.83 85.64
N LEU A 455 -31.65 14.52 85.33
CA LEU A 455 -31.37 13.97 83.98
C LEU A 455 -32.24 14.63 82.92
N SER A 456 -33.54 14.86 83.22
CA SER A 456 -34.46 15.52 82.30
C SER A 456 -34.00 16.94 82.00
N GLN A 457 -33.62 17.75 83.03
CA GLN A 457 -33.06 19.09 82.85
C GLN A 457 -31.75 19.07 81.99
N MET A 458 -30.91 18.05 82.14
CA MET A 458 -29.69 17.93 81.35
C MET A 458 -30.03 17.69 79.85
N VAL A 459 -30.98 16.82 79.57
CA VAL A 459 -31.43 16.52 78.20
C VAL A 459 -32.19 17.69 77.61
N ASP A 460 -33.05 18.44 78.41
CA ASP A 460 -33.71 19.65 77.98
C ASP A 460 -32.73 20.73 77.51
N ASP A 461 -31.66 20.94 78.28
CA ASP A 461 -30.62 21.90 77.93
C ASP A 461 -29.83 21.51 76.66
N VAL A 462 -29.48 20.25 76.53
CA VAL A 462 -28.84 19.73 75.28
C VAL A 462 -29.75 19.87 74.09
N ASN A 463 -31.03 19.49 74.25
CA ASN A 463 -32.02 19.63 73.17
C ASN A 463 -32.19 21.10 72.72
N ARG A 464 -32.30 22.04 73.67
CA ARG A 464 -32.48 23.48 73.37
C ARG A 464 -31.26 24.03 72.58
N LEU A 465 -30.04 23.59 72.89
CA LEU A 465 -28.86 24.00 72.16
C LEU A 465 -28.81 23.34 70.80
N LEU A 466 -29.10 22.05 70.73
CA LEU A 466 -29.09 21.31 69.47
C LEU A 466 -30.15 21.89 68.47
N CYS A 467 -31.34 22.22 68.93
CA CYS A 467 -32.36 22.85 68.10
C CYS A 467 -31.92 24.16 67.43
N LYS A 468 -31.02 24.92 68.10
CA LYS A 468 -30.43 26.12 67.49
C LYS A 468 -29.54 25.78 66.31
N ASP A 469 -28.72 24.70 66.48
CA ASP A 469 -27.77 24.30 65.48
C ASP A 469 -28.43 23.56 64.27
N THR A 470 -29.52 22.81 64.55
CA THR A 470 -30.24 22.00 63.57
C THR A 470 -31.43 22.72 62.90
N SER A 471 -31.74 23.93 63.29
CA SER A 471 -32.91 24.71 62.84
C SER A 471 -33.00 24.83 61.28
N GLN A 472 -31.89 24.84 60.59
CA GLN A 472 -31.84 24.93 59.10
C GLN A 472 -31.67 23.57 58.44
N SER A 473 -30.97 22.63 59.07
CA SER A 473 -30.69 21.31 58.46
C SER A 473 -31.83 20.30 58.64
N GLY A 474 -32.67 20.52 59.65
CA GLY A 474 -33.70 19.55 60.03
C GLY A 474 -33.14 18.24 60.59
N SER A 475 -31.88 18.24 60.97
CA SER A 475 -31.21 17.03 61.53
C SER A 475 -31.65 16.87 62.98
N PHE A 476 -31.71 15.64 63.40
CA PHE A 476 -32.08 15.27 64.80
C PHE A 476 -31.30 14.07 65.26
N MET A 477 -31.35 13.81 66.58
CA MET A 477 -30.69 12.67 67.19
C MET A 477 -31.64 11.96 68.14
N SER A 478 -31.75 10.65 68.09
CA SER A 478 -32.36 9.86 69.13
C SER A 478 -31.37 9.68 70.27
N LEU A 479 -31.83 9.75 71.52
CA LEU A 479 -30.96 9.57 72.69
C LEU A 479 -31.67 8.76 73.78
N PHE A 480 -30.99 7.74 74.30
CA PHE A 480 -31.30 7.09 75.57
C PHE A 480 -30.16 7.44 76.54
N PHE A 481 -30.51 8.15 77.61
CA PHE A 481 -29.53 8.56 78.61
C PHE A 481 -29.96 8.05 79.98
N MET A 482 -29.17 7.16 80.60
CA MET A 482 -29.45 6.60 81.90
C MET A 482 -28.34 6.91 82.89
N LEU A 483 -28.71 7.05 84.15
CA LEU A 483 -27.83 7.20 85.30
C LEU A 483 -28.01 5.99 86.24
N ILE A 484 -26.96 5.29 86.52
CA ILE A 484 -26.92 4.15 87.44
C ILE A 484 -26.33 4.62 88.77
N ASP A 485 -27.14 4.61 89.80
CA ASP A 485 -26.68 4.86 91.17
C ASP A 485 -26.49 3.52 91.91
N ILE A 486 -25.23 3.11 92.07
CA ILE A 486 -24.89 1.83 92.67
C ILE A 486 -25.22 1.80 94.16
N ALA A 487 -25.08 2.95 94.85
CA ALA A 487 -25.32 3.04 96.32
C ALA A 487 -26.83 3.03 96.64
N ALA A 488 -27.64 3.51 95.78
CA ALA A 488 -29.12 3.52 95.87
C ALA A 488 -29.79 2.30 95.22
N GLU A 489 -29.03 1.46 94.51
CA GLU A 489 -29.55 0.34 93.73
C GLU A 489 -30.69 0.81 92.74
N GLU A 490 -30.50 1.99 92.14
CA GLU A 490 -31.50 2.68 91.35
C GLU A 490 -30.96 3.03 89.93
N ILE A 491 -31.79 2.90 88.92
CA ILE A 491 -31.54 3.45 87.55
C ILE A 491 -32.54 4.58 87.31
N GLN A 492 -32.04 5.70 86.86
CA GLN A 492 -32.82 6.78 86.34
C GLN A 492 -32.52 6.97 84.85
N TRP A 493 -33.52 7.25 84.01
CA TRP A 493 -33.27 7.46 82.58
C TRP A 493 -34.20 8.49 81.99
N VAL A 494 -33.72 9.05 80.90
CA VAL A 494 -34.49 9.88 79.97
C VAL A 494 -34.44 9.26 78.60
N ARG A 495 -35.55 9.16 77.97
CA ARG A 495 -35.66 8.68 76.61
C ARG A 495 -36.04 9.87 75.69
N ALA A 496 -35.22 10.13 74.70
CA ALA A 496 -35.44 11.16 73.68
C ALA A 496 -35.59 10.49 72.30
N GLY A 497 -36.77 9.88 72.08
CA GLY A 497 -37.08 9.23 70.78
C GLY A 497 -36.26 8.01 70.42
N HIS A 498 -35.39 7.54 71.29
CA HIS A 498 -34.55 6.34 71.10
C HIS A 498 -35.31 5.08 71.50
N ASP A 499 -34.88 3.90 71.03
CA ASP A 499 -35.47 2.66 71.46
C ASP A 499 -35.24 2.45 72.97
N PRO A 500 -36.22 1.83 73.66
CA PRO A 500 -36.06 1.57 75.09
C PRO A 500 -34.94 0.55 75.36
N ALA A 501 -34.19 0.77 76.43
CA ALA A 501 -33.25 -0.25 76.86
C ALA A 501 -34.02 -1.46 77.42
N ILE A 502 -33.46 -2.64 77.19
CA ILE A 502 -34.01 -3.91 77.64
C ILE A 502 -33.26 -4.35 78.92
N ILE A 503 -34.01 -4.61 79.98
CA ILE A 503 -33.45 -5.22 81.20
C ILE A 503 -33.82 -6.71 81.23
N TYR A 504 -32.83 -7.57 81.38
CA TYR A 504 -32.99 -9.02 81.53
C TYR A 504 -32.83 -9.40 82.97
N GLU A 505 -33.86 -10.04 83.54
CA GLU A 505 -33.88 -10.61 84.90
C GLU A 505 -33.60 -12.13 84.87
N PRO A 506 -32.42 -12.57 85.23
CA PRO A 506 -32.05 -14.01 85.16
C PRO A 506 -32.82 -14.87 86.17
N ALA A 507 -33.25 -14.36 87.31
CA ALA A 507 -33.97 -15.12 88.31
C ALA A 507 -35.36 -15.59 87.79
N THR A 508 -36.01 -14.81 86.97
CA THR A 508 -37.36 -15.09 86.39
C THR A 508 -37.28 -15.44 84.88
N ASN A 509 -36.10 -15.33 84.29
CA ASN A 509 -35.89 -15.45 82.83
C ASN A 509 -36.85 -14.55 82.01
N SER A 510 -37.02 -13.32 82.44
CA SER A 510 -37.92 -12.34 81.85
C SER A 510 -37.17 -11.14 81.36
N PHE A 511 -37.73 -10.48 80.30
CA PHE A 511 -37.29 -9.22 79.76
C PHE A 511 -38.31 -8.15 80.06
N ASP A 512 -37.84 -6.99 80.45
CA ASP A 512 -38.64 -5.79 80.62
C ASP A 512 -37.97 -4.64 79.85
N GLU A 513 -38.76 -3.61 79.49
CA GLU A 513 -38.28 -2.42 78.75
C GLU A 513 -38.26 -1.18 79.65
N LEU A 514 -37.15 -0.49 79.65
CA LEU A 514 -37.05 0.83 80.31
C LEU A 514 -37.71 1.88 79.44
N ARG A 515 -39.04 1.92 79.46
CA ARG A 515 -39.85 2.83 78.64
C ARG A 515 -39.79 4.23 79.20
N GLY A 516 -40.19 5.21 78.36
CA GLY A 516 -40.30 6.62 78.72
C GLY A 516 -40.86 7.44 77.54
N GLU A 517 -41.46 8.54 77.82
CA GLU A 517 -41.96 9.43 76.80
C GLU A 517 -40.92 10.50 76.44
N GLY A 518 -40.80 10.80 75.16
CA GLY A 518 -39.90 11.82 74.64
C GLY A 518 -39.72 11.75 73.13
N ILE A 519 -39.58 12.90 72.51
CA ILE A 519 -39.26 13.07 71.09
C ILE A 519 -37.78 13.13 70.90
N VAL A 520 -37.29 12.94 69.67
CA VAL A 520 -35.85 13.04 69.34
C VAL A 520 -35.32 14.44 69.59
N LEU A 521 -34.03 14.55 69.92
CA LEU A 521 -33.34 15.83 70.15
C LEU A 521 -33.22 16.63 68.85
N GLY A 522 -33.35 17.95 68.93
CA GLY A 522 -33.16 18.86 67.78
C GLY A 522 -34.43 19.21 66.99
N VAL A 523 -35.61 18.74 67.45
CA VAL A 523 -36.88 18.96 66.74
C VAL A 523 -37.71 20.05 67.40
N ASP A 524 -37.89 19.97 68.71
CA ASP A 524 -38.70 21.02 69.46
C ASP A 524 -37.88 21.47 70.68
N ALA A 525 -37.46 22.73 70.69
CA ALA A 525 -36.72 23.36 71.80
C ALA A 525 -37.50 23.56 73.07
N GLN A 526 -38.85 23.48 73.00
CA GLN A 526 -39.72 23.67 74.14
C GLN A 526 -40.22 22.38 74.80
N TRP A 527 -39.88 21.26 74.16
CA TRP A 527 -40.17 19.93 74.72
C TRP A 527 -39.49 19.75 76.04
N SER A 528 -40.20 19.20 77.04
CA SER A 528 -39.65 18.88 78.37
C SER A 528 -39.65 17.39 78.58
N TYR A 529 -38.44 16.84 78.77
CA TYR A 529 -38.27 15.43 79.01
C TYR A 529 -38.58 15.02 80.44
N GLN A 530 -38.87 13.75 80.65
CA GLN A 530 -39.29 13.29 81.97
C GLN A 530 -38.24 12.30 82.53
N ASP A 531 -37.95 12.39 83.85
CA ASP A 531 -37.17 11.42 84.56
C ASP A 531 -37.99 10.15 84.83
N ASN A 532 -37.51 9.03 84.41
CA ASN A 532 -38.06 7.72 84.71
C ASN A 532 -37.11 7.02 85.70
N ARG A 533 -37.65 6.08 86.52
CA ARG A 533 -36.91 5.42 87.59
C ARG A 533 -37.26 3.94 87.70
N HIS A 534 -36.24 3.12 87.97
CA HIS A 534 -36.40 1.75 88.32
C HIS A 534 -35.52 1.45 89.52
N SER A 535 -36.11 0.94 90.64
CA SER A 535 -35.42 0.63 91.87
C SER A 535 -35.30 -0.89 92.05
N GLY A 536 -34.27 -1.33 92.74
CA GLY A 536 -34.08 -2.75 93.04
C GLY A 536 -33.21 -3.47 91.99
N LEU A 537 -32.03 -2.92 91.72
CA LEU A 537 -31.02 -3.61 90.90
C LEU A 537 -30.52 -4.86 91.57
N ASN A 538 -30.71 -6.03 90.90
CA ASN A 538 -30.29 -7.29 91.41
C ASN A 538 -28.97 -7.75 90.75
N SER A 539 -28.18 -8.49 91.50
CA SER A 539 -26.96 -9.12 90.94
C SER A 539 -27.30 -10.10 89.82
N GLY A 540 -26.64 -9.99 88.67
CA GLY A 540 -26.83 -10.82 87.50
C GLY A 540 -27.79 -10.26 86.44
N GLN A 541 -28.50 -9.14 86.77
CA GLN A 541 -29.30 -8.42 85.73
C GLN A 541 -28.40 -7.89 84.60
N ILE A 542 -28.92 -7.90 83.38
CA ILE A 542 -28.23 -7.37 82.21
C ILE A 542 -29.12 -6.28 81.60
N ILE A 543 -28.54 -5.10 81.34
CA ILE A 543 -29.19 -4.03 80.60
C ILE A 543 -28.54 -3.90 79.25
N LEU A 544 -29.33 -3.95 78.18
CA LEU A 544 -28.90 -3.80 76.80
C LEU A 544 -29.58 -2.58 76.18
N THR A 545 -28.77 -1.74 75.57
CA THR A 545 -29.26 -0.64 74.72
C THR A 545 -28.39 -0.54 73.51
N GLY A 546 -28.97 -0.13 72.37
CA GLY A 546 -28.26 -0.06 71.09
C GLY A 546 -29.04 0.75 70.06
N THR A 547 -28.39 1.04 68.97
CA THR A 547 -28.95 1.68 67.78
C THR A 547 -29.34 0.56 66.79
N ASP A 548 -30.10 0.89 65.78
CA ASP A 548 -30.57 -0.03 64.73
C ASP A 548 -29.51 -0.27 63.64
N GLY A 549 -28.31 0.31 63.79
CA GLY A 549 -27.14 -0.02 63.01
C GLY A 549 -26.61 0.68 61.95
#